data_dbb526cb3165f659e9099399ccb85240
#
_entry.id   dbb526cb3165f659e9099399ccb85240
#
_cell.length_a   1.000
_cell.length_b   1.000
_cell.length_c   1.000
_cell.angle_alpha   90.00
_cell.angle_beta   90.00
_cell.angle_gamma   90.00
#
_symmetry.space_group_name_H-M   'P 1'
#
loop_
_entity.id
_entity.type
_entity.pdbx_description
1 polymer ?
#
loop_
_entity_poly.entity_id
_entity_poly.type
_entity_poly.pdbx_seq_one_letter_code
_entity_poly.pdbx_strand_id
1 'polypeptide(L)'
;PTQPFGFNCLGGKLLAAICCSHDSRRMLNKKYDTEFCLFETTSLYGNIKGASMHDGMRPYLRYKGDTQSKFLLTLGEDIYFEMRDWFEDRNNGEPLIHKGASSRKLKYQTKMIGIIKSSLKEFDTKAYELFSKEITKAGDVTTQKRFYMSEYGYTNVRDVLLGKTDKLTKAENYDRFELE
;
A
#
# COMPACT_ATOMS: atom_id res chain seq x y z
N PRO A 1 8.68 -2.30 2.12
CA PRO A 1 9.35 -3.34 2.88
C PRO A 1 8.43 -4.51 3.13
N THR A 2 8.99 -5.68 3.01
CA THR A 2 8.24 -6.91 3.22
C THR A 2 7.90 -7.10 4.68
N GLN A 3 6.66 -7.37 4.94
CA GLN A 3 6.11 -7.63 6.26
C GLN A 3 5.43 -9.00 6.20
N PRO A 4 5.33 -9.74 7.26
CA PRO A 4 5.65 -9.41 8.64
C PRO A 4 7.07 -9.79 9.11
N PHE A 5 7.82 -10.57 8.34
CA PHE A 5 9.05 -11.21 8.80
C PHE A 5 10.23 -10.25 9.01
N GLY A 6 10.24 -9.13 8.29
CA GLY A 6 11.29 -8.12 8.39
C GLY A 6 10.98 -6.95 9.32
N PHE A 7 9.92 -7.00 10.11
CA PHE A 7 9.39 -5.86 10.86
C PHE A 7 10.43 -5.08 11.69
N ASN A 8 11.29 -5.76 12.41
CA ASN A 8 12.32 -5.13 13.24
C ASN A 8 13.75 -5.28 12.69
N CYS A 9 13.92 -5.94 11.55
CA CYS A 9 15.24 -6.30 11.01
C CYS A 9 15.63 -5.49 9.77
N LEU A 10 14.67 -4.96 9.02
CA LEU A 10 14.90 -4.34 7.71
C LEU A 10 14.96 -2.81 7.74
N GLY A 11 15.13 -2.20 8.90
CA GLY A 11 15.29 -0.76 9.02
C GLY A 11 14.10 0.09 8.52
N GLY A 12 12.89 -0.47 8.49
CA GLY A 12 11.71 0.22 7.97
C GLY A 12 11.40 1.55 8.66
N LYS A 13 11.69 1.64 9.96
CA LYS A 13 11.55 2.88 10.73
C LYS A 13 12.61 3.92 10.32
N LEU A 14 13.84 3.51 10.11
CA LEU A 14 14.91 4.37 9.60
C LEU A 14 14.58 4.87 8.19
N LEU A 15 14.14 3.98 7.31
CA LEU A 15 13.71 4.36 5.97
C LEU A 15 12.57 5.39 6.00
N ALA A 16 11.58 5.20 6.86
CA ALA A 16 10.49 6.15 7.03
C ALA A 16 10.99 7.51 7.56
N ALA A 17 11.97 7.51 8.48
CA ALA A 17 12.59 8.75 8.96
C ALA A 17 13.34 9.48 7.84
N ILE A 18 14.12 8.77 7.03
CA ILE A 18 14.81 9.34 5.86
C ILE A 18 13.79 9.93 4.88
N CYS A 19 12.69 9.24 4.60
CA CYS A 19 11.63 9.76 3.73
C CYS A 19 10.97 11.04 4.27
N CYS A 20 10.99 11.25 5.59
CA CYS A 20 10.49 12.48 6.21
C CYS A 20 11.52 13.64 6.21
N SER A 21 12.71 13.45 5.69
CA SER A 21 13.77 14.48 5.71
C SER A 21 13.64 15.49 4.58
N HIS A 22 14.19 16.68 4.80
CA HIS A 22 14.32 17.69 3.75
C HIS A 22 15.25 17.25 2.62
N ASP A 23 16.26 16.42 2.89
CA ASP A 23 17.15 15.88 1.86
C ASP A 23 16.39 15.03 0.87
N SER A 24 15.58 14.09 1.36
CA SER A 24 14.71 13.27 0.50
C SER A 24 13.73 14.14 -0.28
N ARG A 25 13.12 15.13 0.36
CA ARG A 25 12.20 16.07 -0.28
C ARG A 25 12.90 16.86 -1.40
N ARG A 26 14.06 17.47 -1.12
CA ARG A 26 14.85 18.22 -2.12
C ARG A 26 15.28 17.35 -3.30
N MET A 27 15.70 16.11 -3.03
CA MET A 27 16.06 15.16 -4.09
C MET A 27 14.86 14.85 -5.00
N LEU A 28 13.67 14.64 -4.42
CA LEU A 28 12.44 14.40 -5.18
C LEU A 28 11.99 15.65 -5.94
N ASN A 29 12.07 16.84 -5.33
CA ASN A 29 11.76 18.10 -5.99
C ASN A 29 12.62 18.29 -7.25
N LYS A 30 13.93 18.08 -7.13
CA LYS A 30 14.87 18.17 -8.25
C LYS A 30 14.58 17.12 -9.34
N LYS A 31 14.23 15.89 -8.94
CA LYS A 31 13.99 14.80 -9.89
C LYS A 31 12.71 14.98 -10.71
N TYR A 32 11.67 15.53 -10.10
CA TYR A 32 10.34 15.61 -10.71
C TYR A 32 9.93 17.04 -11.09
N ASP A 33 10.83 18.01 -10.91
CA ASP A 33 10.59 19.44 -11.15
C ASP A 33 9.28 19.93 -10.51
N THR A 34 9.10 19.61 -9.22
CA THR A 34 7.90 19.94 -8.44
C THR A 34 8.24 20.16 -6.99
N GLU A 35 7.35 20.75 -6.21
CA GLU A 35 7.55 20.97 -4.79
C GLU A 35 6.71 20.00 -3.96
N PHE A 36 7.34 18.95 -3.43
CA PHE A 36 6.69 18.05 -2.49
C PHE A 36 6.54 18.71 -1.13
N CYS A 37 5.33 18.68 -0.59
CA CYS A 37 5.02 19.24 0.72
C CYS A 37 4.49 18.21 1.72
N LEU A 38 4.30 16.97 1.27
CA LEU A 38 3.66 15.91 2.04
C LEU A 38 4.29 14.56 1.75
N PHE A 39 4.50 13.75 2.79
CA PHE A 39 4.81 12.34 2.70
C PHE A 39 3.75 11.53 3.44
N GLU A 40 3.24 10.50 2.80
CA GLU A 40 2.22 9.61 3.34
C GLU A 40 2.68 8.17 3.38
N THR A 41 2.26 7.45 4.41
CA THR A 41 2.45 6.00 4.49
C THR A 41 1.34 5.36 5.31
N THR A 42 1.18 4.05 5.12
CA THR A 42 0.22 3.25 5.89
C THR A 42 0.91 2.07 6.55
N SER A 43 0.36 1.60 7.66
CA SER A 43 0.78 0.38 8.34
C SER A 43 -0.42 -0.48 8.66
N LEU A 44 -0.31 -1.78 8.39
CA LEU A 44 -1.29 -2.79 8.82
C LEU A 44 -1.15 -3.12 10.32
N TYR A 45 0.02 -2.88 10.89
CA TYR A 45 0.29 -3.12 12.30
C TYR A 45 -0.26 -2.01 13.18
N GLY A 46 -0.62 -2.38 14.39
CA GLY A 46 -1.26 -1.49 15.36
C GLY A 46 -2.77 -1.70 15.47
N ASN A 47 -3.43 -2.19 14.42
CA ASN A 47 -4.86 -2.59 14.48
C ASN A 47 -5.05 -4.09 14.59
N ILE A 48 -4.15 -4.88 13.96
CA ILE A 48 -4.25 -6.34 13.88
C ILE A 48 -3.24 -7.02 14.79
N LYS A 49 -2.02 -6.54 14.85
CA LYS A 49 -0.92 -7.11 15.64
C LYS A 49 -0.03 -6.00 16.21
N GLY A 50 -0.03 -5.85 17.53
CA GLY A 50 0.92 -5.00 18.24
C GLY A 50 1.02 -3.56 17.75
N ALA A 51 2.10 -2.87 18.09
CA ALA A 51 2.35 -1.49 17.69
C ALA A 51 2.77 -1.37 16.22
N SER A 52 2.37 -0.28 15.56
CA SER A 52 2.89 0.07 14.24
C SER A 52 4.37 0.45 14.33
N MET A 53 5.16 0.11 13.29
CA MET A 53 6.56 0.56 13.20
C MET A 53 6.69 2.08 13.17
N HIS A 54 5.65 2.78 12.79
CA HIS A 54 5.64 4.25 12.70
C HIS A 54 5.22 4.94 14.01
N ASP A 55 4.80 4.17 15.02
CA ASP A 55 4.50 4.74 16.34
C ASP A 55 5.78 5.29 16.98
N GLY A 56 5.66 6.43 17.67
CA GLY A 56 6.78 7.11 18.31
C GLY A 56 7.70 7.91 17.36
N MET A 57 7.32 8.12 16.09
CA MET A 57 8.10 8.93 15.13
C MET A 57 7.75 10.42 15.13
N ARG A 58 7.00 10.92 16.10
CA ARG A 58 6.76 12.37 16.22
C ARG A 58 8.08 13.12 16.46
N PRO A 59 8.25 14.32 15.88
CA PRO A 59 7.31 15.08 15.06
C PRO A 59 7.31 14.71 13.58
N TYR A 60 8.21 13.82 13.13
CA TYR A 60 8.46 13.52 11.72
C TYR A 60 7.26 12.89 11.03
N LEU A 61 6.62 11.91 11.68
CA LEU A 61 5.50 11.17 11.14
C LEU A 61 4.38 11.10 12.19
N ARG A 62 3.19 11.55 11.82
CA ARG A 62 2.03 11.65 12.71
C ARG A 62 0.93 10.70 12.27
N TYR A 63 0.35 9.97 13.22
CA TYR A 63 -0.87 9.21 12.99
C TYR A 63 -2.05 10.16 12.71
N LYS A 64 -2.79 9.91 11.64
CA LYS A 64 -3.91 10.73 11.17
C LYS A 64 -5.25 9.98 11.17
N GLY A 65 -5.27 8.75 11.61
CA GLY A 65 -6.48 7.92 11.65
C GLY A 65 -6.32 6.62 10.87
N ASP A 66 -7.39 5.86 10.82
CA ASP A 66 -7.44 4.61 10.07
C ASP A 66 -8.03 4.82 8.68
N THR A 67 -7.47 4.17 7.69
CA THR A 67 -8.03 4.19 6.34
C THR A 67 -9.14 3.15 6.25
N GLN A 68 -10.19 3.44 5.50
CA GLN A 68 -11.21 2.46 5.14
C GLN A 68 -10.85 1.65 3.90
N SER A 69 -9.69 1.90 3.30
CA SER A 69 -9.24 1.20 2.10
C SER A 69 -8.82 -0.23 2.44
N LYS A 70 -9.39 -1.18 1.71
CA LYS A 70 -8.98 -2.59 1.81
C LYS A 70 -7.64 -2.80 1.13
N PHE A 71 -6.78 -3.57 1.78
CA PHE A 71 -5.57 -4.08 1.16
C PHE A 71 -5.94 -5.37 0.42
N LEU A 72 -5.62 -5.46 -0.84
CA LEU A 72 -5.81 -6.70 -1.58
C LEU A 72 -4.55 -7.56 -1.42
N LEU A 73 -4.70 -8.70 -0.79
CA LEU A 73 -3.67 -9.73 -0.81
C LEU A 73 -3.40 -10.12 -2.26
N THR A 74 -2.13 -10.22 -2.64
CA THR A 74 -1.73 -10.74 -3.95
C THR A 74 -1.17 -12.14 -3.80
N LEU A 75 -1.50 -13.01 -4.73
CA LEU A 75 -0.94 -14.36 -4.83
C LEU A 75 0.59 -14.33 -4.89
N GLY A 76 1.23 -15.39 -4.41
CA GLY A 76 2.64 -15.67 -4.66
C GLY A 76 2.95 -15.67 -6.17
N GLU A 77 4.22 -15.49 -6.54
CA GLU A 77 4.58 -15.47 -7.96
C GLU A 77 4.45 -16.84 -8.60
N ASP A 78 4.82 -17.88 -7.88
CA ASP A 78 4.65 -19.28 -8.23
C ASP A 78 3.20 -19.61 -8.61
N ILE A 79 2.26 -19.36 -7.71
CA ILE A 79 0.82 -19.58 -7.96
C ILE A 79 0.32 -18.71 -9.13
N TYR A 80 0.80 -17.48 -9.23
CA TYR A 80 0.42 -16.63 -10.36
C TYR A 80 0.88 -17.20 -11.70
N PHE A 81 2.11 -17.71 -11.79
CA PHE A 81 2.61 -18.30 -13.02
C PHE A 81 1.89 -19.61 -13.36
N GLU A 82 1.66 -20.49 -12.39
CA GLU A 82 0.91 -21.73 -12.59
C GLU A 82 -0.50 -21.45 -13.11
N MET A 83 -1.23 -20.50 -12.50
CA MET A 83 -2.58 -20.12 -12.95
C MET A 83 -2.57 -19.50 -14.35
N ARG A 84 -1.54 -18.69 -14.68
CA ARG A 84 -1.40 -18.09 -16.00
C ARG A 84 -1.19 -19.18 -17.06
N ASP A 85 -0.23 -20.03 -16.84
CA ASP A 85 0.13 -21.07 -17.80
C ASP A 85 -1.05 -22.06 -17.97
N TRP A 86 -1.71 -22.43 -16.88
CA TRP A 86 -2.93 -23.24 -16.93
C TRP A 86 -4.05 -22.59 -17.76
N PHE A 87 -4.22 -21.28 -17.66
CA PHE A 87 -5.26 -20.59 -18.44
C PHE A 87 -4.86 -20.45 -19.91
N GLU A 88 -3.64 -20.02 -20.20
CA GLU A 88 -3.14 -19.83 -21.57
C GLU A 88 -3.14 -21.16 -22.35
N ASP A 89 -2.76 -22.28 -21.74
CA ASP A 89 -2.80 -23.61 -22.35
C ASP A 89 -4.23 -24.03 -22.80
N ARG A 90 -5.25 -23.62 -22.04
CA ARG A 90 -6.65 -23.94 -22.34
C ARG A 90 -7.34 -22.94 -23.24
N ASN A 91 -6.71 -21.83 -23.54
CA ASN A 91 -7.26 -20.75 -24.35
C ASN A 91 -6.38 -20.42 -25.55
N ASN A 92 -5.76 -21.42 -26.17
CA ASN A 92 -4.93 -21.28 -27.37
C ASN A 92 -3.79 -20.27 -27.24
N GLY A 93 -3.23 -20.11 -26.04
CA GLY A 93 -2.17 -19.14 -25.73
C GLY A 93 -2.65 -17.72 -25.51
N GLU A 94 -3.98 -17.48 -25.54
CA GLU A 94 -4.52 -16.16 -25.27
C GLU A 94 -4.45 -15.79 -23.77
N PRO A 95 -3.86 -14.65 -23.41
CA PRO A 95 -3.73 -14.26 -22.01
C PRO A 95 -5.05 -13.72 -21.46
N LEU A 96 -5.41 -14.15 -20.24
CA LEU A 96 -6.58 -13.62 -19.52
C LEU A 96 -6.53 -12.09 -19.29
N ILE A 97 -5.33 -11.57 -19.13
CA ILE A 97 -5.06 -10.13 -18.97
C ILE A 97 -3.98 -9.71 -19.99
N HIS A 98 -4.30 -8.69 -20.76
CA HIS A 98 -3.40 -8.15 -21.77
C HIS A 98 -2.02 -7.80 -21.19
N LYS A 99 -0.94 -8.09 -21.96
CA LYS A 99 0.46 -7.94 -21.51
C LYS A 99 0.82 -6.52 -21.06
N GLY A 100 0.23 -5.49 -21.65
CA GLY A 100 0.43 -4.07 -21.30
C GLY A 100 -0.44 -3.53 -20.16
N ALA A 101 -1.26 -4.36 -19.52
CA ALA A 101 -2.17 -3.88 -18.47
C ALA A 101 -1.41 -3.51 -17.18
N SER A 102 -1.74 -2.36 -16.58
CA SER A 102 -1.28 -1.99 -15.25
C SER A 102 -1.82 -2.96 -14.18
N SER A 103 -1.04 -3.20 -13.11
CA SER A 103 -1.41 -4.11 -12.02
C SER A 103 -1.87 -5.49 -12.50
N ARG A 104 -1.17 -6.04 -13.49
CA ARG A 104 -1.54 -7.26 -14.21
C ARG A 104 -1.83 -8.44 -13.27
N LYS A 105 -0.97 -8.67 -12.29
CA LYS A 105 -1.10 -9.75 -11.31
C LYS A 105 -2.40 -9.65 -10.50
N LEU A 106 -2.74 -8.45 -10.02
CA LEU A 106 -3.97 -8.23 -9.26
C LEU A 106 -5.23 -8.41 -10.12
N LYS A 107 -5.21 -7.89 -11.35
CA LYS A 107 -6.34 -8.07 -12.30
C LYS A 107 -6.53 -9.53 -12.66
N TYR A 108 -5.42 -10.27 -12.86
CA TYR A 108 -5.42 -11.69 -13.12
C TYR A 108 -6.08 -12.47 -11.99
N GLN A 109 -5.60 -12.25 -10.75
CA GLN A 109 -6.15 -12.84 -9.54
C GLN A 109 -7.66 -12.59 -9.42
N THR A 110 -8.10 -11.35 -9.61
CA THR A 110 -9.52 -10.99 -9.50
C THR A 110 -10.39 -11.75 -10.51
N LYS A 111 -9.94 -11.83 -11.76
CA LYS A 111 -10.66 -12.57 -12.80
C LYS A 111 -10.66 -14.09 -12.54
N MET A 112 -9.53 -14.66 -12.12
CA MET A 112 -9.44 -16.10 -11.82
C MET A 112 -10.34 -16.48 -10.63
N ILE A 113 -10.37 -15.68 -9.57
CA ILE A 113 -11.30 -15.88 -8.45
C ILE A 113 -12.75 -15.86 -8.94
N GLY A 114 -13.08 -14.95 -9.86
CA GLY A 114 -14.41 -14.90 -10.49
C GLY A 114 -14.76 -16.16 -11.27
N ILE A 115 -13.85 -16.65 -12.11
CA ILE A 115 -13.98 -17.88 -12.89
C ILE A 115 -14.17 -19.09 -11.97
N ILE A 116 -13.32 -19.24 -10.95
CA ILE A 116 -13.40 -20.33 -9.98
C ILE A 116 -14.75 -20.31 -9.26
N LYS A 117 -15.19 -19.14 -8.76
CA LYS A 117 -16.48 -19.00 -8.09
C LYS A 117 -17.65 -19.37 -9.00
N SER A 118 -17.63 -18.93 -10.25
CA SER A 118 -18.70 -19.25 -11.21
C SER A 118 -18.76 -20.75 -11.49
N SER A 119 -17.62 -21.37 -11.73
CA SER A 119 -17.51 -22.82 -11.97
C SER A 119 -17.97 -23.63 -10.76
N LEU A 120 -17.45 -23.31 -9.57
CA LEU A 120 -17.85 -24.03 -8.35
C LEU A 120 -19.34 -23.88 -8.04
N LYS A 121 -19.92 -22.68 -8.28
CA LYS A 121 -21.34 -22.45 -8.08
C LYS A 121 -22.21 -23.35 -8.96
N GLU A 122 -21.74 -23.66 -10.17
CA GLU A 122 -22.45 -24.51 -11.14
C GLU A 122 -22.29 -25.99 -10.82
N PHE A 123 -21.06 -26.44 -10.49
CA PHE A 123 -20.73 -27.86 -10.42
C PHE A 123 -20.59 -28.41 -9.00
N ASP A 124 -20.28 -27.56 -8.00
CA ASP A 124 -20.10 -27.98 -6.61
C ASP A 124 -20.41 -26.85 -5.62
N THR A 125 -21.66 -26.78 -5.20
CA THR A 125 -22.15 -25.76 -4.27
C THR A 125 -21.42 -25.79 -2.93
N LYS A 126 -21.03 -26.97 -2.41
CA LYS A 126 -20.31 -27.07 -1.13
C LYS A 126 -18.91 -26.49 -1.24
N ALA A 127 -18.19 -26.82 -2.32
CA ALA A 127 -16.87 -26.25 -2.58
C ALA A 127 -16.97 -24.71 -2.81
N TYR A 128 -18.02 -24.23 -3.46
CA TYR A 128 -18.29 -22.80 -3.62
C TYR A 128 -18.43 -22.08 -2.28
N GLU A 129 -19.22 -22.63 -1.36
CA GLU A 129 -19.44 -22.04 -0.04
C GLU A 129 -18.13 -21.97 0.76
N LEU A 130 -17.38 -23.08 0.78
CA LEU A 130 -16.09 -23.16 1.45
C LEU A 130 -15.09 -22.16 0.88
N PHE A 131 -14.93 -22.15 -0.45
CA PHE A 131 -14.02 -21.24 -1.15
C PHE A 131 -14.40 -19.75 -0.90
N SER A 132 -15.70 -19.44 -0.98
CA SER A 132 -16.18 -18.07 -0.76
C SER A 132 -15.94 -17.61 0.67
N LYS A 133 -16.12 -18.49 1.66
CA LYS A 133 -15.84 -18.22 3.07
C LYS A 133 -14.35 -17.95 3.30
N GLU A 134 -13.46 -18.76 2.73
CA GLU A 134 -12.01 -18.58 2.90
C GLU A 134 -11.50 -17.30 2.20
N ILE A 135 -12.01 -16.96 1.02
CA ILE A 135 -11.71 -15.69 0.34
C ILE A 135 -12.17 -14.48 1.18
N THR A 136 -13.36 -14.55 1.78
CA THR A 136 -13.86 -13.48 2.65
C THR A 136 -12.99 -13.33 3.89
N LYS A 137 -12.68 -14.44 4.57
CA LYS A 137 -11.80 -14.46 5.74
C LYS A 137 -10.40 -13.91 5.44
N ALA A 138 -9.82 -14.28 4.28
CA ALA A 138 -8.56 -13.70 3.84
C ALA A 138 -8.64 -12.19 3.61
N GLY A 139 -9.79 -11.69 3.11
CA GLY A 139 -10.07 -10.26 2.95
C GLY A 139 -10.20 -9.50 4.27
N ASP A 140 -10.77 -10.11 5.29
CA ASP A 140 -11.01 -9.46 6.60
C ASP A 140 -9.71 -9.16 7.37
N VAL A 141 -8.65 -9.91 7.13
CA VAL A 141 -7.33 -9.67 7.74
C VAL A 141 -6.70 -8.35 7.28
N THR A 142 -7.24 -7.72 6.25
CA THR A 142 -6.60 -6.60 5.54
C THR A 142 -7.40 -5.30 5.55
N THR A 143 -8.45 -5.21 6.37
CA THR A 143 -9.49 -4.18 6.24
C THR A 143 -9.14 -2.80 6.78
N GLN A 144 -8.20 -2.68 7.70
CA GLN A 144 -7.86 -1.37 8.26
C GLN A 144 -6.35 -1.16 8.31
N LYS A 145 -5.93 -0.01 7.82
CA LYS A 145 -4.55 0.45 7.90
C LYS A 145 -4.49 1.74 8.70
N ARG A 146 -3.54 1.83 9.59
CA ARG A 146 -3.19 3.09 10.24
C ARG A 146 -2.51 3.99 9.21
N PHE A 147 -3.01 5.21 9.10
CA PHE A 147 -2.51 6.22 8.17
C PHE A 147 -1.61 7.22 8.89
N TYR A 148 -0.47 7.48 8.30
CA TYR A 148 0.55 8.39 8.84
C TYR A 148 0.95 9.40 7.80
N MET A 149 1.24 10.62 8.26
CA MET A 149 1.57 11.75 7.41
C MET A 149 2.72 12.56 8.01
N SER A 150 3.61 13.02 7.14
CA SER A 150 4.64 14.01 7.42
C SER A 150 4.41 15.25 6.57
N GLU A 151 4.34 16.38 7.20
CA GLU A 151 4.19 17.69 6.56
C GLU A 151 5.54 18.42 6.42
N TYR A 152 6.66 17.70 6.59
CA TYR A 152 8.04 18.22 6.50
C TYR A 152 8.31 19.48 7.34
N GLY A 153 7.60 19.66 8.45
CA GLY A 153 7.71 20.86 9.28
C GLY A 153 7.04 22.11 8.70
N TYR A 154 6.08 21.94 7.78
CA TYR A 154 5.20 23.04 7.35
C TYR A 154 3.88 23.06 8.11
N THR A 155 3.28 24.24 8.26
CA THR A 155 2.03 24.43 9.02
C THR A 155 0.78 24.45 8.15
N ASN A 156 0.91 24.82 6.88
CA ASN A 156 -0.21 25.14 6.00
C ASN A 156 -0.31 24.24 4.76
N VAL A 157 0.23 23.03 4.83
CA VAL A 157 0.22 22.05 3.72
C VAL A 157 -1.19 21.83 3.17
N ARG A 158 -2.20 21.72 4.04
CA ARG A 158 -3.59 21.56 3.64
C ARG A 158 -4.09 22.74 2.78
N ASP A 159 -3.74 23.96 3.12
CA ASP A 159 -4.21 25.13 2.38
C ASP A 159 -3.53 25.23 1.01
N VAL A 160 -2.26 24.82 0.92
CA VAL A 160 -1.56 24.68 -0.36
C VAL A 160 -2.23 23.62 -1.23
N LEU A 161 -2.51 22.43 -0.69
CA LEU A 161 -3.17 21.34 -1.42
C LEU A 161 -4.60 21.70 -1.87
N LEU A 162 -5.28 22.57 -1.14
CA LEU A 162 -6.61 23.07 -1.51
C LEU A 162 -6.57 24.30 -2.44
N GLY A 163 -5.39 24.74 -2.87
CA GLY A 163 -5.21 25.90 -3.75
C GLY A 163 -5.56 27.24 -3.12
N LYS A 164 -5.61 27.35 -1.78
CA LYS A 164 -5.87 28.59 -1.08
C LYS A 164 -4.65 29.51 -1.01
N THR A 165 -3.47 28.93 -1.09
CA THR A 165 -2.17 29.63 -1.15
C THR A 165 -1.19 28.75 -1.92
N ASP A 166 -0.21 29.39 -2.54
CA ASP A 166 0.89 28.76 -3.28
C ASP A 166 2.19 28.69 -2.45
N LYS A 167 2.20 29.29 -1.26
CA LYS A 167 3.39 29.38 -0.41
C LYS A 167 3.28 28.51 0.83
N LEU A 168 4.30 27.70 1.04
CA LEU A 168 4.47 26.91 2.26
C LEU A 168 5.01 27.79 3.40
N THR A 169 4.45 27.63 4.60
CA THR A 169 4.87 28.32 5.83
C THR A 169 5.60 27.35 6.75
N LYS A 170 6.84 27.67 7.11
CA LYS A 170 7.65 26.87 8.03
C LYS A 170 7.08 26.91 9.44
N ALA A 171 7.08 25.75 10.11
CA ALA A 171 6.81 25.63 11.54
C ALA A 171 8.12 25.85 12.36
N GLU A 172 8.00 26.04 13.66
CA GLU A 172 9.14 26.19 14.57
C GLU A 172 10.10 24.99 14.55
N ASN A 173 9.58 23.80 14.25
CA ASN A 173 10.35 22.57 14.19
C ASN A 173 10.80 22.21 12.77
N TYR A 174 10.77 23.13 11.83
CA TYR A 174 11.13 22.88 10.43
C TYR A 174 12.55 22.30 10.30
N ASP A 175 13.52 22.90 10.98
CA ASP A 175 14.93 22.51 10.86
C ASP A 175 15.23 21.12 11.44
N ARG A 176 14.33 20.56 12.27
CA ARG A 176 14.47 19.18 12.76
C ARG A 176 14.32 18.11 11.67
N PHE A 177 13.86 18.48 10.49
CA PHE A 177 13.71 17.59 9.35
C PHE A 177 14.96 17.56 8.43
N GLU A 178 16.00 18.31 8.77
CA GLU A 178 17.31 18.14 8.15
C GLU A 178 17.97 16.85 8.66
N LEU A 179 18.74 16.17 7.79
CA LEU A 179 19.64 15.10 8.21
C LEU A 179 20.97 15.73 8.59
N GLU A 180 21.40 15.55 9.83
CA GLU A 180 22.74 15.90 10.29
C GLU A 180 23.76 14.87 9.83
#